data_2a46c6bfa8bb7a83a58e48d6ef7fcbf0
#
_entry.id   2a46c6bfa8bb7a83a58e48d6ef7fcbf0
#
_cell.length_a   1.000
_cell.length_b   1.000
_cell.length_c   1.000
_cell.angle_alpha   90.00
_cell.angle_beta   90.00
_cell.angle_gamma   90.00
#
_symmetry.space_group_name_H-M   'P 1'
#
loop_
_entity.id
_entity.type
_entity.pdbx_description
1 polymer ?
#
loop_
_entity_poly.entity_id
_entity_poly.type
_entity_poly.pdbx_seq_one_letter_code
_entity_poly.pdbx_strand_id
1 'polypeptide(L)'
;MVIAKLAGVALAALLLCPGPAMAQSAPADAASAAEIRAKVAAMAARMGKGTFAYEPLVKDGETIAALEYWKAPGKPAVHPDEAEYALVIEGAGTLVSGGTMVEPAETRPGLVEGSRIDGGSTRRLGPGDVILVPAGVPHWFGIEGKLVLLGMKLPRK
;
A
#
# COMPACT_ATOMS: atom_id res chain seq x y z
N MET A 1 2.58 -91.69 1.12
CA MET A 1 3.55 -90.60 0.95
C MET A 1 2.79 -89.44 0.30
N VAL A 2 2.33 -88.46 1.11
CA VAL A 2 1.49 -87.37 0.69
C VAL A 2 2.32 -86.10 0.67
N ILE A 3 2.50 -85.51 -0.51
CA ILE A 3 3.27 -84.30 -0.71
C ILE A 3 2.30 -83.11 -0.60
N ALA A 4 2.44 -82.32 0.48
CA ALA A 4 1.72 -81.09 0.65
C ALA A 4 2.33 -79.95 -0.19
N LYS A 5 1.56 -79.31 -1.08
CA LYS A 5 1.97 -78.11 -1.82
C LYS A 5 1.66 -76.89 -0.94
N LEU A 6 2.72 -76.15 -0.55
CA LEU A 6 2.58 -74.84 0.06
C LEU A 6 2.33 -73.81 -1.05
N ALA A 7 1.20 -73.13 -0.99
CA ALA A 7 0.87 -72.00 -1.84
C ALA A 7 1.40 -70.71 -1.13
N GLY A 8 2.39 -70.05 -1.75
CA GLY A 8 2.88 -68.77 -1.27
C GLY A 8 1.94 -67.64 -1.67
N VAL A 9 1.43 -66.94 -0.67
CA VAL A 9 0.67 -65.68 -0.87
C VAL A 9 1.66 -64.52 -0.95
N ALA A 10 1.77 -63.94 -2.13
CA ALA A 10 2.55 -62.74 -2.33
C ALA A 10 1.73 -61.53 -1.86
N LEU A 11 2.18 -60.88 -0.77
CA LEU A 11 1.61 -59.62 -0.27
C LEU A 11 2.17 -58.45 -1.07
N ALA A 12 1.38 -57.91 -2.01
CA ALA A 12 1.75 -56.70 -2.71
C ALA A 12 1.55 -55.47 -1.81
N ALA A 13 2.67 -54.90 -1.34
CA ALA A 13 2.68 -53.63 -0.62
C ALA A 13 2.41 -52.50 -1.61
N LEU A 14 1.21 -51.87 -1.54
CA LEU A 14 0.92 -50.61 -2.21
C LEU A 14 1.73 -49.49 -1.52
N LEU A 15 2.74 -49.00 -2.17
CA LEU A 15 3.44 -47.76 -1.79
C LEU A 15 2.49 -46.60 -2.11
N LEU A 16 1.79 -46.07 -1.10
CA LEU A 16 1.13 -44.76 -1.21
C LEU A 16 2.23 -43.69 -1.29
N CYS A 17 2.50 -43.17 -2.48
CA CYS A 17 3.27 -41.94 -2.62
C CYS A 17 2.46 -40.79 -2.01
N PRO A 18 2.97 -40.05 -1.00
CA PRO A 18 2.31 -38.84 -0.54
C PRO A 18 2.28 -37.85 -1.70
N GLY A 19 1.10 -37.44 -2.12
CA GLY A 19 0.95 -36.37 -3.09
C GLY A 19 1.60 -35.09 -2.61
N PRO A 20 1.93 -34.14 -3.49
CA PRO A 20 2.54 -32.87 -3.08
C PRO A 20 1.60 -32.18 -2.09
N ALA A 21 2.10 -31.99 -0.87
CA ALA A 21 1.40 -31.19 0.14
C ALA A 21 1.26 -29.78 -0.41
N MET A 22 0.02 -29.35 -0.70
CA MET A 22 -0.26 -27.95 -1.04
C MET A 22 0.16 -27.09 0.15
N ALA A 23 1.14 -26.23 -0.05
CA ALA A 23 1.54 -25.26 0.97
C ALA A 23 0.31 -24.44 1.36
N GLN A 24 -0.03 -24.44 2.65
CA GLN A 24 -1.14 -23.66 3.17
C GLN A 24 -0.79 -22.17 3.01
N SER A 25 -1.54 -21.43 2.18
CA SER A 25 -1.33 -20.00 2.02
C SER A 25 -1.66 -19.27 3.32
N ALA A 26 -0.88 -18.22 3.65
CA ALA A 26 -1.21 -17.35 4.77
C ALA A 26 -2.60 -16.70 4.55
N PRO A 27 -3.37 -16.46 5.64
CA PRO A 27 -4.63 -15.72 5.51
C PRO A 27 -4.35 -14.29 5.01
N ALA A 28 -5.36 -13.68 4.36
CA ALA A 28 -5.28 -12.29 3.95
C ALA A 28 -5.10 -11.35 5.15
N ASP A 29 -4.21 -10.35 5.01
CA ASP A 29 -4.10 -9.26 5.97
C ASP A 29 -5.27 -8.29 5.77
N ALA A 30 -5.87 -7.80 6.86
CA ALA A 30 -7.05 -6.95 6.80
C ALA A 30 -7.10 -5.98 7.97
N ALA A 31 -7.69 -4.81 7.73
CA ALA A 31 -7.99 -3.83 8.78
C ALA A 31 -9.45 -3.41 8.70
N SER A 32 -10.15 -3.50 9.80
CA SER A 32 -11.54 -3.06 9.93
C SER A 32 -11.65 -1.54 9.97
N ALA A 33 -12.82 -1.01 9.64
CA ALA A 33 -13.09 0.42 9.78
C ALA A 33 -12.90 0.95 11.23
N ALA A 34 -13.10 0.10 12.24
CA ALA A 34 -12.86 0.45 13.64
C ALA A 34 -11.36 0.60 13.94
N GLU A 35 -10.54 -0.32 13.44
CA GLU A 35 -9.07 -0.25 13.57
C GLU A 35 -8.49 0.95 12.82
N ILE A 36 -8.98 1.25 11.62
CA ILE A 36 -8.58 2.45 10.87
C ILE A 36 -8.85 3.71 11.71
N ARG A 37 -10.07 3.87 12.23
CA ARG A 37 -10.41 5.03 13.07
C ARG A 37 -9.55 5.13 14.34
N ALA A 38 -9.30 4.00 15.00
CA ALA A 38 -8.44 3.96 16.19
C ALA A 38 -7.00 4.37 15.87
N LYS A 39 -6.44 3.89 14.76
CA LYS A 39 -5.10 4.29 14.28
C LYS A 39 -5.05 5.77 13.93
N VAL A 40 -6.02 6.31 13.20
CA VAL A 40 -6.10 7.75 12.89
C VAL A 40 -6.12 8.61 14.15
N ALA A 41 -6.92 8.24 15.17
CA ALA A 41 -6.96 8.93 16.44
C ALA A 41 -5.60 8.87 17.18
N ALA A 42 -4.95 7.71 17.19
CA ALA A 42 -3.63 7.53 17.78
C ALA A 42 -2.54 8.35 17.04
N MET A 43 -2.59 8.39 15.70
CA MET A 43 -1.70 9.25 14.90
C MET A 43 -1.87 10.72 15.28
N ALA A 44 -3.11 11.22 15.33
CA ALA A 44 -3.40 12.59 15.72
C ALA A 44 -2.84 12.95 17.11
N ALA A 45 -3.00 12.05 18.09
CA ALA A 45 -2.53 12.24 19.46
C ALA A 45 -0.99 12.29 19.55
N ARG A 46 -0.27 11.37 18.86
CA ARG A 46 1.19 11.29 18.92
C ARG A 46 1.92 12.34 18.09
N MET A 47 1.25 12.93 17.09
CA MET A 47 1.89 13.94 16.22
C MET A 47 2.31 15.21 16.96
N GLY A 48 1.60 15.62 18.02
CA GLY A 48 1.91 16.87 18.73
C GLY A 48 1.95 18.07 17.77
N LYS A 49 3.13 18.70 17.64
CA LYS A 49 3.40 19.81 16.71
C LYS A 49 3.82 19.33 15.31
N GLY A 50 4.00 18.04 15.09
CA GLY A 50 4.35 17.48 13.79
C GLY A 50 3.25 17.70 12.74
N THR A 51 3.65 17.79 11.47
CA THR A 51 2.73 18.08 10.36
C THR A 51 2.38 16.86 9.52
N PHE A 52 3.11 15.76 9.69
CA PHE A 52 2.92 14.50 8.98
C PHE A 52 3.13 13.30 9.89
N ALA A 53 2.29 12.28 9.73
CA ALA A 53 2.50 10.95 10.31
C ALA A 53 2.15 9.88 9.28
N TYR A 54 2.89 8.77 9.35
CA TYR A 54 2.71 7.58 8.50
C TYR A 54 2.51 6.35 9.40
N GLU A 55 1.56 5.49 9.04
CA GLU A 55 1.25 4.27 9.78
C GLU A 55 0.90 3.14 8.82
N PRO A 56 1.74 2.10 8.66
CA PRO A 56 1.39 0.89 7.92
C PRO A 56 0.09 0.27 8.45
N LEU A 57 -0.78 -0.14 7.54
CA LEU A 57 -2.08 -0.73 7.87
C LEU A 57 -2.13 -2.22 7.53
N VAL A 58 -1.89 -2.55 6.28
CA VAL A 58 -1.79 -3.94 5.78
C VAL A 58 -0.63 -4.02 4.79
N LYS A 59 0.00 -5.20 4.68
CA LYS A 59 1.17 -5.37 3.81
C LYS A 59 1.28 -6.76 3.21
N ASP A 60 1.90 -6.81 2.02
CA ASP A 60 2.37 -8.05 1.39
C ASP A 60 3.78 -7.79 0.82
N GLY A 61 4.80 -8.38 1.45
CA GLY A 61 6.19 -8.08 1.13
C GLY A 61 6.51 -6.59 1.27
N GLU A 62 6.92 -5.96 0.17
CA GLU A 62 7.21 -4.53 0.10
C GLU A 62 5.98 -3.67 -0.24
N THR A 63 4.89 -4.28 -0.68
CA THR A 63 3.65 -3.57 -0.95
C THR A 63 2.94 -3.26 0.36
N ILE A 64 2.73 -1.98 0.63
CA ILE A 64 2.13 -1.49 1.87
C ILE A 64 0.96 -0.58 1.53
N ALA A 65 -0.22 -0.86 2.09
CA ALA A 65 -1.26 0.14 2.23
C ALA A 65 -1.13 0.78 3.61
N ALA A 66 -1.01 2.10 3.65
CA ALA A 66 -0.72 2.85 4.86
C ALA A 66 -1.63 4.05 5.03
N LEU A 67 -1.81 4.45 6.27
CA LEU A 67 -2.43 5.72 6.62
C LEU A 67 -1.39 6.83 6.60
N GLU A 68 -1.73 7.92 5.95
CA GLU A 68 -0.98 9.16 5.92
C GLU A 68 -1.83 10.27 6.55
N TYR A 69 -1.35 10.87 7.61
CA TYR A 69 -2.02 11.98 8.29
C TYR A 69 -1.25 13.27 8.08
N TRP A 70 -1.86 14.22 7.39
CA TRP A 70 -1.28 15.51 7.05
C TRP A 70 -1.99 16.64 7.81
N LYS A 71 -1.24 17.54 8.45
CA LYS A 71 -1.71 18.82 9.05
C LYS A 71 -1.24 20.04 8.27
N ALA A 72 -0.26 19.87 7.40
CA ALA A 72 0.24 20.89 6.49
C ALA A 72 0.70 20.25 5.19
N PRO A 73 0.75 20.98 4.08
CA PRO A 73 1.30 20.48 2.83
C PRO A 73 2.75 20.04 2.97
N GLY A 74 3.08 18.92 2.33
CA GLY A 74 4.47 18.54 2.05
C GLY A 74 5.02 19.34 0.87
N LYS A 75 6.11 18.84 0.28
CA LYS A 75 6.62 19.34 -1.00
C LYS A 75 5.89 18.67 -2.15
N PRO A 76 5.82 19.33 -3.33
CA PRO A 76 5.47 18.65 -4.55
C PRO A 76 6.38 17.45 -4.81
N ALA A 77 5.80 16.35 -5.27
CA ALA A 77 6.50 15.07 -5.41
C ALA A 77 6.28 14.42 -6.77
N VAL A 78 7.23 13.58 -7.19
CA VAL A 78 7.13 12.63 -8.29
C VAL A 78 7.68 11.29 -7.82
N HIS A 79 6.94 10.21 -8.07
CA HIS A 79 7.42 8.84 -7.97
C HIS A 79 7.70 8.32 -9.39
N PRO A 80 8.97 8.27 -9.86
CA PRO A 80 9.28 7.95 -11.26
C PRO A 80 8.77 6.57 -11.69
N ASP A 81 8.89 5.58 -10.80
CA ASP A 81 8.66 4.17 -11.10
C ASP A 81 7.43 3.57 -10.40
N GLU A 82 6.67 4.38 -9.67
CA GLU A 82 5.51 3.93 -8.90
C GLU A 82 4.31 4.84 -9.14
N ALA A 83 3.16 4.24 -9.42
CA ALA A 83 1.89 4.94 -9.31
C ALA A 83 1.49 5.06 -7.84
N GLU A 84 0.84 6.18 -7.48
CA GLU A 84 0.27 6.37 -6.15
C GLU A 84 -1.24 6.22 -6.20
N TYR A 85 -1.77 5.27 -5.45
CA TYR A 85 -3.20 5.08 -5.24
C TYR A 85 -3.57 5.57 -3.85
N ALA A 86 -4.59 6.42 -3.74
CA ALA A 86 -5.04 6.92 -2.44
C ALA A 86 -6.57 7.00 -2.36
N LEU A 87 -7.09 6.79 -1.15
CA LEU A 87 -8.48 7.02 -0.75
C LEU A 87 -8.48 8.05 0.38
N VAL A 88 -9.27 9.11 0.24
CA VAL A 88 -9.46 10.09 1.32
C VAL A 88 -10.33 9.48 2.41
N ILE A 89 -9.77 9.33 3.61
CA ILE A 89 -10.45 8.78 4.79
C ILE A 89 -11.14 9.89 5.59
N GLU A 90 -10.43 11.00 5.85
CA GLU A 90 -10.94 12.14 6.63
C GLU A 90 -10.33 13.45 6.16
N GLY A 91 -11.01 14.55 6.47
CA GLY A 91 -10.51 15.89 6.24
C GLY A 91 -10.77 16.42 4.84
N ALA A 92 -10.07 17.47 4.45
CA ALA A 92 -10.23 18.12 3.17
C ALA A 92 -8.90 18.71 2.66
N GLY A 93 -8.82 18.91 1.36
CA GLY A 93 -7.65 19.49 0.74
C GLY A 93 -7.81 19.67 -0.75
N THR A 94 -6.68 19.79 -1.43
CA THR A 94 -6.62 19.85 -2.89
C THR A 94 -5.52 18.90 -3.40
N LEU A 95 -5.70 18.40 -4.61
CA LEU A 95 -4.66 17.75 -5.39
C LEU A 95 -4.31 18.64 -6.56
N VAL A 96 -3.06 19.06 -6.66
CA VAL A 96 -2.48 19.58 -7.90
C VAL A 96 -1.76 18.42 -8.58
N SER A 97 -2.04 18.13 -9.85
CA SER A 97 -1.37 17.04 -10.58
C SER A 97 -1.10 17.39 -12.04
N GLY A 98 -0.04 16.80 -12.60
CA GLY A 98 0.49 17.14 -13.92
C GLY A 98 1.31 18.42 -13.89
N GLY A 99 1.48 19.06 -15.05
CA GLY A 99 2.34 20.24 -15.18
C GLY A 99 3.83 19.90 -15.14
N THR A 100 4.64 20.88 -14.76
CA THR A 100 6.09 20.79 -14.73
C THR A 100 6.60 21.04 -13.31
N MET A 101 7.37 20.10 -12.76
CA MET A 101 8.06 20.29 -11.49
C MET A 101 9.17 21.34 -11.62
N VAL A 102 9.21 22.28 -10.70
CA VAL A 102 10.23 23.32 -10.63
C VAL A 102 11.29 22.92 -9.60
N GLU A 103 12.56 23.08 -9.97
CA GLU A 103 13.72 22.70 -9.15
C GLU A 103 13.65 21.25 -8.63
N PRO A 104 13.45 20.27 -9.54
CA PRO A 104 13.34 18.89 -9.13
C PRO A 104 14.67 18.36 -8.59
N ALA A 105 14.64 17.67 -7.46
CA ALA A 105 15.78 16.98 -6.89
C ALA A 105 15.36 15.63 -6.31
N GLU A 106 16.13 14.59 -6.58
CA GLU A 106 15.94 13.31 -5.92
C GLU A 106 16.35 13.43 -4.45
N THR A 107 15.39 13.29 -3.54
CA THR A 107 15.62 13.44 -2.09
C THR A 107 15.83 12.11 -1.40
N ARG A 108 15.40 11.03 -2.03
CA ARG A 108 15.67 9.62 -1.68
C ARG A 108 15.38 8.73 -2.90
N PRO A 109 15.90 7.49 -2.95
CA PRO A 109 15.61 6.59 -4.05
C PRO A 109 14.11 6.47 -4.34
N GLY A 110 13.73 6.74 -5.59
CA GLY A 110 12.34 6.69 -6.05
C GLY A 110 11.45 7.87 -5.64
N LEU A 111 12.01 8.95 -5.09
CA LEU A 111 11.28 10.17 -4.77
C LEU A 111 12.02 11.41 -5.27
N VAL A 112 11.41 12.12 -6.20
CA VAL A 112 11.83 13.44 -6.64
C VAL A 112 10.91 14.49 -6.03
N GLU A 113 11.45 15.48 -5.37
CA GLU A 113 10.70 16.62 -4.82
C GLU A 113 11.10 17.92 -5.53
N GLY A 114 10.21 18.90 -5.50
CA GLY A 114 10.45 20.22 -6.08
C GLY A 114 9.95 21.35 -5.19
N SER A 115 10.14 22.58 -5.67
CA SER A 115 9.67 23.77 -4.95
C SER A 115 8.21 24.09 -5.25
N ARG A 116 7.74 23.81 -6.46
CA ARG A 116 6.36 24.00 -6.91
C ARG A 116 6.11 23.21 -8.19
N ILE A 117 4.83 23.17 -8.61
CA ILE A 117 4.39 22.68 -9.92
C ILE A 117 3.88 23.89 -10.73
N ASP A 118 4.45 24.11 -11.91
CA ASP A 118 3.96 25.10 -12.86
C ASP A 118 2.95 24.44 -13.79
N GLY A 119 1.74 25.00 -13.87
CA GLY A 119 0.62 24.41 -14.61
C GLY A 119 -0.01 23.22 -13.84
N GLY A 120 -0.54 22.26 -14.58
CA GLY A 120 -1.28 21.14 -14.00
C GLY A 120 -2.75 21.47 -13.73
N SER A 121 -3.47 20.49 -13.20
CA SER A 121 -4.87 20.64 -12.82
C SER A 121 -5.02 20.58 -11.31
N THR A 122 -5.95 21.37 -10.76
CA THR A 122 -6.28 21.36 -9.33
C THR A 122 -7.66 20.77 -9.12
N ARG A 123 -7.77 19.83 -8.18
CA ARG A 123 -9.02 19.21 -7.75
C ARG A 123 -9.20 19.32 -6.25
N ARG A 124 -10.40 19.64 -5.79
CA ARG A 124 -10.75 19.53 -4.35
C ARG A 124 -10.89 18.06 -3.96
N LEU A 125 -10.52 17.77 -2.71
CA LEU A 125 -10.57 16.45 -2.11
C LEU A 125 -11.42 16.45 -0.85
N GLY A 126 -12.22 15.40 -0.70
CA GLY A 126 -13.03 15.13 0.48
C GLY A 126 -13.16 13.63 0.76
N PRO A 127 -13.72 13.22 1.91
CA PRO A 127 -13.84 11.82 2.31
C PRO A 127 -14.57 10.98 1.23
N GLY A 128 -14.00 9.82 0.90
CA GLY A 128 -14.49 8.91 -0.13
C GLY A 128 -13.91 9.17 -1.53
N ASP A 129 -13.19 10.28 -1.76
CA ASP A 129 -12.51 10.49 -3.04
C ASP A 129 -11.38 9.48 -3.24
N VAL A 130 -11.34 8.92 -4.44
CA VAL A 130 -10.31 7.98 -4.89
C VAL A 130 -9.38 8.70 -5.87
N ILE A 131 -8.08 8.52 -5.66
CA ILE A 131 -7.01 9.17 -6.40
C ILE A 131 -6.12 8.09 -7.01
N LEU A 132 -5.73 8.29 -8.27
CA LEU A 132 -4.64 7.57 -8.90
C LEU A 132 -3.72 8.60 -9.54
N VAL A 133 -2.49 8.71 -9.05
CA VAL A 133 -1.41 9.46 -9.67
C VAL A 133 -0.54 8.47 -10.43
N PRO A 134 -0.47 8.54 -11.77
CA PRO A 134 0.41 7.66 -12.54
C PRO A 134 1.88 7.87 -12.20
N ALA A 135 2.70 6.84 -12.38
CA ALA A 135 4.15 6.94 -12.23
C ALA A 135 4.73 8.07 -13.10
N GLY A 136 5.63 8.85 -12.55
CA GLY A 136 6.28 9.98 -13.21
C GLY A 136 5.44 11.27 -13.28
N VAL A 137 4.22 11.29 -12.75
CA VAL A 137 3.36 12.49 -12.76
C VAL A 137 3.62 13.34 -11.52
N PRO A 138 3.99 14.63 -11.68
CA PRO A 138 4.10 15.58 -10.57
C PRO A 138 2.76 15.73 -9.85
N HIS A 139 2.81 15.73 -8.52
CA HIS A 139 1.60 15.93 -7.72
C HIS A 139 1.91 16.60 -6.39
N TRP A 140 0.91 17.25 -5.81
CA TRP A 140 1.01 17.95 -4.54
C TRP A 140 -0.33 18.03 -3.84
N PHE A 141 -0.35 17.71 -2.56
CA PHE A 141 -1.53 17.81 -1.72
C PHE A 141 -1.52 19.13 -0.93
N GLY A 142 -2.52 19.97 -1.19
CA GLY A 142 -2.87 21.10 -0.31
C GLY A 142 -3.75 20.60 0.84
N ILE A 143 -3.60 21.17 2.04
CA ILE A 143 -4.26 20.68 3.25
C ILE A 143 -5.17 21.77 3.82
N GLU A 144 -6.44 21.43 4.06
CA GLU A 144 -7.43 22.28 4.74
C GLU A 144 -7.67 21.75 6.16
N GLY A 145 -6.90 22.24 7.14
CA GLY A 145 -6.93 21.77 8.52
C GLY A 145 -6.26 20.41 8.70
N LYS A 146 -6.80 19.35 8.12
CA LYS A 146 -6.17 18.01 8.03
C LYS A 146 -6.58 17.28 6.76
N LEU A 147 -5.76 16.35 6.32
CA LEU A 147 -6.08 15.37 5.29
C LEU A 147 -5.54 14.01 5.73
N VAL A 148 -6.40 12.99 5.77
CA VAL A 148 -6.01 11.60 6.07
C VAL A 148 -6.28 10.76 4.83
N LEU A 149 -5.22 10.13 4.34
CA LEU A 149 -5.27 9.25 3.18
C LEU A 149 -4.98 7.81 3.60
N LEU A 150 -5.63 6.86 2.95
CA LEU A 150 -5.14 5.49 2.81
C LEU A 150 -4.43 5.42 1.47
N GLY A 151 -3.12 5.31 1.49
CA GLY A 151 -2.29 5.31 0.30
C GLY A 151 -1.52 4.02 0.09
N MET A 152 -1.19 3.73 -1.16
CA MET A 152 -0.26 2.67 -1.53
C MET A 152 0.52 3.05 -2.79
N LYS A 153 1.77 2.59 -2.87
CA LYS A 153 2.58 2.69 -4.07
C LYS A 153 2.47 1.39 -4.86
N LEU A 154 2.25 1.53 -6.15
CA LEU A 154 2.13 0.42 -7.10
C LEU A 154 3.31 0.49 -8.07
N PRO A 155 4.28 -0.42 -7.97
CA PRO A 155 5.43 -0.45 -8.87
C PRO A 155 4.98 -0.55 -10.33
N ARG A 156 5.62 0.23 -11.20
CA ARG A 156 5.44 0.14 -12.65
C ARG A 156 6.26 -1.06 -13.17
N LYS A 157 5.58 -1.99 -13.83
CA LYS A 157 6.22 -3.12 -14.50
C LYS A 157 6.79 -2.70 -15.84
#